data_08612974959fb80efac52517c38dc18a
#
_entry.id   08612974959fb80efac52517c38dc18a
#
_cell.length_a   1.000
_cell.length_b   1.000
_cell.length_c   1.000
_cell.angle_alpha   90.00
_cell.angle_beta   90.00
_cell.angle_gamma   90.00
#
_symmetry.space_group_name_H-M   'P 1'
#
loop_
_entity.id
_entity.type
_entity.pdbx_description
1 polymer ?
#
loop_
_entity_poly.entity_id
_entity_poly.type
_entity_poly.pdbx_seq_one_letter_code
_entity_poly.pdbx_strand_id
1 'polypeptide(L)'
;MLLYDDFGTGRHRESSLVRHALGSTHDEALVAGLAGGIGFMYFVFEYGGRPPLLTIVAQAHPDPWVRSALDRLRVPHEVFHSAGPRWDRVHAALDAGRPVFCTVDRSGLPWHGPQDETAGADPYTVVIAGHEGGTLYVEDGAPTPYRIPAEVFGAAWSGHRRGRHEMIVPTGPAAGPPDVEGALAATTARLTGPVLGNRFDVNFGFSGMEKLAAQLRDTRTKAGWERRFSAPEAFLAGTRRLYACLQEEWTAPGATRPLYADFLDLVARPEAAALFRESAGHWSRLAELARAAGRDAGPGGDTEARARRALFDEFATLVEHALALERRAVTLLRAGRTP
;
A
#
# COMPACT_ATOMS: atom_id res chain seq x y z
N MET A 1 11.86 -17.13 -21.99
CA MET A 1 12.88 -16.04 -21.99
C MET A 1 12.39 -14.94 -21.06
N LEU A 2 13.29 -14.29 -20.28
CA LEU A 2 12.98 -13.09 -19.49
C LEU A 2 12.90 -11.86 -20.40
N LEU A 3 12.01 -10.91 -20.08
CA LEU A 3 11.81 -9.67 -20.84
C LEU A 3 12.71 -8.52 -20.36
N TYR A 4 13.12 -8.56 -19.09
CA TYR A 4 14.00 -7.58 -18.44
C TYR A 4 14.78 -8.26 -17.33
N ASP A 5 15.80 -7.61 -16.79
CA ASP A 5 16.73 -8.12 -15.80
C ASP A 5 16.85 -7.25 -14.53
N ASP A 6 16.17 -6.10 -14.47
CA ASP A 6 16.08 -5.27 -13.28
C ASP A 6 14.94 -5.78 -12.40
N PHE A 7 15.27 -6.36 -11.24
CA PHE A 7 14.34 -6.96 -10.29
C PHE A 7 14.63 -6.46 -8.88
N GLY A 8 13.71 -6.73 -7.98
CA GLY A 8 13.82 -6.36 -6.58
C GLY A 8 12.91 -5.24 -6.19
N THR A 9 12.91 -4.93 -4.91
CA THR A 9 12.09 -3.83 -4.38
C THR A 9 12.97 -2.64 -4.09
N GLY A 10 12.59 -1.47 -4.59
CA GLY A 10 13.10 -0.19 -4.18
C GLY A 10 12.57 0.17 -2.77
N ARG A 11 11.96 1.33 -2.62
CA ARG A 11 11.28 1.72 -1.37
C ARG A 11 9.83 1.25 -1.32
N HIS A 12 9.22 1.01 -2.47
CA HIS A 12 7.81 0.65 -2.62
C HIS A 12 7.63 -0.46 -3.66
N ARG A 13 7.13 -1.60 -3.23
CA ARG A 13 7.02 -2.79 -4.06
C ARG A 13 6.23 -2.57 -5.35
N GLU A 14 5.02 -2.01 -5.26
CA GLU A 14 4.14 -1.80 -6.40
C GLU A 14 4.75 -0.82 -7.42
N SER A 15 5.45 0.21 -6.95
CA SER A 15 6.17 1.15 -7.81
C SER A 15 7.31 0.48 -8.55
N SER A 16 8.05 -0.41 -7.87
CA SER A 16 9.14 -1.19 -8.46
C SER A 16 8.62 -2.10 -9.57
N LEU A 17 7.53 -2.84 -9.32
CA LEU A 17 6.91 -3.70 -10.33
C LEU A 17 6.54 -2.93 -11.61
N VAL A 18 5.90 -1.76 -11.48
CA VAL A 18 5.55 -0.93 -12.64
C VAL A 18 6.80 -0.39 -13.32
N ARG A 19 7.77 0.11 -12.55
CA ARG A 19 9.02 0.66 -13.07
C ARG A 19 9.78 -0.37 -13.90
N HIS A 20 9.99 -1.59 -13.38
CA HIS A 20 10.71 -2.67 -14.06
C HIS A 20 9.98 -3.14 -15.32
N ALA A 21 8.67 -3.36 -15.21
CA ALA A 21 7.85 -3.73 -16.35
C ALA A 21 7.87 -2.69 -17.51
N LEU A 22 8.18 -1.43 -17.19
CA LEU A 22 8.36 -0.35 -18.18
C LEU A 22 9.84 -0.08 -18.55
N GLY A 23 10.74 -1.03 -18.26
CA GLY A 23 12.16 -0.96 -18.60
C GLY A 23 12.95 0.04 -17.77
N SER A 24 12.53 0.31 -16.53
CA SER A 24 13.20 1.18 -15.55
C SER A 24 13.48 2.63 -16.02
N THR A 25 12.70 3.10 -16.99
CA THR A 25 12.86 4.44 -17.60
C THR A 25 12.31 5.58 -16.73
N HIS A 26 11.53 5.24 -15.69
CA HIS A 26 10.88 6.20 -14.81
C HIS A 26 11.49 6.15 -13.40
N ASP A 27 11.52 7.30 -12.72
CA ASP A 27 11.84 7.37 -11.30
C ASP A 27 10.77 6.67 -10.45
N GLU A 28 11.15 5.96 -9.40
CA GLU A 28 10.23 5.27 -8.49
C GLU A 28 9.25 6.24 -7.83
N ALA A 29 9.72 7.42 -7.43
CA ALA A 29 8.88 8.43 -6.82
C ALA A 29 7.86 9.01 -7.81
N LEU A 30 8.25 9.16 -9.08
CA LEU A 30 7.31 9.56 -10.13
C LEU A 30 6.20 8.52 -10.31
N VAL A 31 6.56 7.24 -10.42
CA VAL A 31 5.58 6.15 -10.54
C VAL A 31 4.63 6.12 -9.34
N ALA A 32 5.17 6.19 -8.12
CA ALA A 32 4.39 6.19 -6.89
C ALA A 32 3.42 7.38 -6.82
N GLY A 33 3.89 8.58 -7.12
CA GLY A 33 3.07 9.79 -7.11
C GLY A 33 1.94 9.74 -8.14
N LEU A 34 2.25 9.31 -9.36
CA LEU A 34 1.27 9.18 -10.45
C LEU A 34 0.26 8.07 -10.20
N ALA A 35 0.62 7.00 -9.50
CA ALA A 35 -0.33 5.96 -9.08
C ALA A 35 -1.40 6.47 -8.09
N GLY A 36 -1.25 7.68 -7.60
CA GLY A 36 -2.14 8.31 -6.63
C GLY A 36 -1.46 8.60 -5.29
N GLY A 37 -0.16 8.38 -5.20
CA GLY A 37 0.68 8.77 -4.09
C GLY A 37 0.30 8.12 -2.77
N ILE A 38 -0.10 8.95 -1.84
CA ILE A 38 -0.47 8.56 -0.49
C ILE A 38 -1.98 8.59 -0.27
N GLY A 39 -2.40 7.86 0.74
CA GLY A 39 -3.74 7.89 1.30
C GLY A 39 -3.67 7.60 2.78
N PHE A 40 -4.80 7.28 3.36
CA PHE A 40 -4.88 6.70 4.70
C PHE A 40 -6.18 5.93 4.82
N MET A 41 -6.09 4.69 5.27
CA MET A 41 -7.23 3.86 5.64
C MET A 41 -6.95 3.24 7.01
N TYR A 42 -7.92 3.26 7.91
CA TYR A 42 -7.79 2.72 9.26
C TYR A 42 -8.99 1.87 9.64
N PHE A 43 -8.74 0.60 9.94
CA PHE A 43 -9.73 -0.33 10.48
C PHE A 43 -9.12 -1.17 11.61
N VAL A 44 -9.97 -1.64 12.50
CA VAL A 44 -9.67 -2.74 13.44
C VAL A 44 -10.78 -3.77 13.28
N PHE A 45 -10.42 -4.94 12.80
CA PHE A 45 -11.34 -6.07 12.64
C PHE A 45 -11.26 -6.96 13.88
N GLU A 46 -12.42 -7.41 14.35
CA GLU A 46 -12.53 -8.30 15.50
C GLU A 46 -13.11 -9.64 15.04
N TYR A 47 -12.34 -10.70 15.21
CA TYR A 47 -12.75 -12.07 14.89
C TYR A 47 -12.80 -12.87 16.19
N GLY A 48 -13.85 -13.68 16.38
CA GLY A 48 -13.99 -14.48 17.58
C GLY A 48 -12.79 -15.38 17.86
N GLY A 49 -12.23 -15.32 19.08
CA GLY A 49 -11.11 -16.16 19.50
C GLY A 49 -9.72 -15.74 18.97
N ARG A 50 -9.60 -14.57 18.35
CA ARG A 50 -8.32 -14.03 17.85
C ARG A 50 -8.07 -12.61 18.34
N PRO A 51 -6.79 -12.19 18.45
CA PRO A 51 -6.46 -10.79 18.67
C PRO A 51 -7.10 -9.87 17.61
N PRO A 52 -7.47 -8.64 17.96
CA PRO A 52 -7.96 -7.66 16.99
C PRO A 52 -6.93 -7.41 15.89
N LEU A 53 -7.37 -7.46 14.63
CA LEU A 53 -6.52 -7.20 13.47
C LEU A 53 -6.53 -5.71 13.13
N LEU A 54 -5.44 -5.02 13.46
CA LEU A 54 -5.19 -3.66 13.00
C LEU A 54 -4.83 -3.66 11.52
N THR A 55 -5.48 -2.80 10.75
CA THR A 55 -5.18 -2.56 9.34
C THR A 55 -5.09 -1.06 9.08
N ILE A 56 -3.91 -0.61 8.66
CA ILE A 56 -3.67 0.73 8.11
C ILE A 56 -3.09 0.55 6.71
N VAL A 57 -3.64 1.26 5.73
CA VAL A 57 -3.06 1.37 4.39
C VAL A 57 -2.72 2.83 4.15
N ALA A 58 -1.43 3.12 4.01
CA ALA A 58 -0.89 4.48 3.91
C ALA A 58 -0.64 4.95 2.48
N GLN A 59 -0.73 4.04 1.51
CA GLN A 59 -0.70 4.35 0.08
C GLN A 59 -2.10 4.64 -0.47
N ALA A 60 -2.17 4.96 -1.75
CA ALA A 60 -3.44 5.11 -2.47
C ALA A 60 -4.27 3.81 -2.41
N HIS A 61 -5.46 3.87 -1.84
CA HIS A 61 -6.39 2.76 -1.67
C HIS A 61 -7.82 3.33 -1.55
N PRO A 62 -8.86 2.73 -2.16
CA PRO A 62 -8.93 1.42 -2.82
C PRO A 62 -8.68 1.43 -4.35
N ASP A 63 -8.09 2.43 -4.92
CA ASP A 63 -7.92 2.55 -6.37
C ASP A 63 -7.07 1.41 -6.97
N PRO A 64 -7.30 1.05 -8.24
CA PRO A 64 -6.48 0.09 -8.97
C PRO A 64 -5.10 0.71 -9.27
N TRP A 65 -4.14 0.44 -8.41
CA TRP A 65 -2.85 1.12 -8.32
C TRP A 65 -2.04 1.08 -9.64
N VAL A 66 -1.84 -0.12 -10.21
CA VAL A 66 -1.09 -0.31 -11.47
C VAL A 66 -1.76 0.46 -12.61
N ARG A 67 -3.07 0.30 -12.75
CA ARG A 67 -3.84 0.97 -13.80
C ARG A 67 -3.76 2.49 -13.67
N SER A 68 -3.91 3.02 -12.46
CA SER A 68 -3.79 4.45 -12.19
C SER A 68 -2.39 4.98 -12.52
N ALA A 69 -1.33 4.19 -12.28
CA ALA A 69 0.03 4.53 -12.67
C ALA A 69 0.16 4.61 -14.20
N LEU A 70 -0.26 3.56 -14.91
CA LEU A 70 -0.16 3.49 -16.38
C LEU A 70 -0.98 4.60 -17.06
N ASP A 71 -2.21 4.85 -16.60
CA ASP A 71 -3.08 5.91 -17.13
C ASP A 71 -2.39 7.27 -17.02
N ARG A 72 -1.85 7.63 -15.85
CA ARG A 72 -1.22 8.93 -15.63
C ARG A 72 0.21 9.03 -16.19
N LEU A 73 0.90 7.92 -16.34
CA LEU A 73 2.14 7.86 -17.14
C LEU A 73 1.87 7.99 -18.64
N ARG A 74 0.61 7.97 -19.08
CA ARG A 74 0.20 7.93 -20.48
C ARG A 74 0.74 6.72 -21.23
N VAL A 75 0.91 5.60 -20.52
CA VAL A 75 1.33 4.32 -21.12
C VAL A 75 0.10 3.61 -21.67
N PRO A 76 0.02 3.36 -22.99
CA PRO A 76 -1.06 2.58 -23.57
C PRO A 76 -1.07 1.17 -22.98
N HIS A 77 -2.24 0.68 -22.57
CA HIS A 77 -2.36 -0.65 -21.98
C HIS A 77 -3.74 -1.23 -22.22
N GLU A 78 -3.81 -2.54 -22.16
CA GLU A 78 -5.06 -3.31 -22.24
C GLU A 78 -5.37 -3.94 -20.90
N VAL A 79 -6.65 -3.93 -20.54
CA VAL A 79 -7.16 -4.58 -19.32
C VAL A 79 -8.13 -5.68 -19.71
N PHE A 80 -7.86 -6.90 -19.27
CA PHE A 80 -8.72 -8.05 -19.55
C PHE A 80 -9.23 -8.66 -18.26
N HIS A 81 -10.47 -9.13 -18.34
CA HIS A 81 -11.10 -9.95 -17.31
C HIS A 81 -11.66 -11.21 -17.94
N SER A 82 -11.56 -12.34 -17.26
CA SER A 82 -12.04 -13.63 -17.77
C SER A 82 -12.56 -14.55 -16.66
N ALA A 83 -13.36 -15.55 -17.04
CA ALA A 83 -13.86 -16.55 -16.11
C ALA A 83 -12.77 -17.56 -15.65
N GLY A 84 -11.71 -17.71 -16.42
CA GLY A 84 -10.56 -18.57 -16.13
C GLY A 84 -9.27 -17.99 -16.71
N PRO A 85 -8.09 -18.56 -16.37
CA PRO A 85 -6.81 -18.12 -16.89
C PRO A 85 -6.78 -18.14 -18.42
N ARG A 86 -6.34 -17.05 -19.03
CA ARG A 86 -6.22 -16.91 -20.51
C ARG A 86 -4.76 -17.01 -20.91
N TRP A 87 -4.22 -18.24 -20.83
CA TRP A 87 -2.83 -18.52 -21.17
C TRP A 87 -2.45 -18.15 -22.59
N ASP A 88 -3.38 -18.30 -23.52
CA ASP A 88 -3.24 -17.84 -24.90
C ASP A 88 -2.86 -16.35 -24.98
N ARG A 89 -3.53 -15.50 -24.19
CA ARG A 89 -3.24 -14.06 -24.13
C ARG A 89 -1.95 -13.75 -23.38
N VAL A 90 -1.69 -14.46 -22.27
CA VAL A 90 -0.45 -14.30 -21.51
C VAL A 90 0.76 -14.61 -22.41
N HIS A 91 0.77 -15.76 -23.09
CA HIS A 91 1.86 -16.15 -23.97
C HIS A 91 2.01 -15.16 -25.14
N ALA A 92 0.89 -14.77 -25.79
CA ALA A 92 0.93 -13.79 -26.89
C ALA A 92 1.51 -12.44 -26.44
N ALA A 93 1.23 -11.98 -25.23
CA ALA A 93 1.83 -10.76 -24.68
C ALA A 93 3.34 -10.92 -24.43
N LEU A 94 3.74 -12.01 -23.77
CA LEU A 94 5.15 -12.29 -23.47
C LEU A 94 5.98 -12.51 -24.74
N ASP A 95 5.45 -13.22 -25.74
CA ASP A 95 6.10 -13.43 -27.02
C ASP A 95 6.27 -12.13 -27.82
N ALA A 96 5.38 -11.16 -27.57
CA ALA A 96 5.48 -9.80 -28.12
C ALA A 96 6.37 -8.88 -27.26
N GLY A 97 7.11 -9.40 -26.28
CA GLY A 97 8.00 -8.64 -25.41
C GLY A 97 7.27 -7.75 -24.37
N ARG A 98 6.02 -8.09 -24.03
CA ARG A 98 5.19 -7.31 -23.11
C ARG A 98 4.96 -8.04 -21.80
N PRO A 99 5.38 -7.48 -20.64
CA PRO A 99 5.09 -8.06 -19.33
C PRO A 99 3.61 -8.01 -19.01
N VAL A 100 3.16 -8.91 -18.13
CA VAL A 100 1.75 -9.05 -17.79
C VAL A 100 1.57 -8.87 -16.29
N PHE A 101 0.87 -7.82 -15.87
CA PHE A 101 0.42 -7.67 -14.49
C PHE A 101 -0.78 -8.56 -14.23
N CYS A 102 -0.74 -9.31 -13.14
CA CYS A 102 -1.83 -10.16 -12.69
C CYS A 102 -2.19 -9.86 -11.25
N THR A 103 -3.49 -9.85 -10.94
CA THR A 103 -3.99 -9.76 -9.57
C THR A 103 -4.34 -11.17 -9.08
N VAL A 104 -3.63 -11.66 -8.07
CA VAL A 104 -3.68 -13.04 -7.59
C VAL A 104 -4.07 -13.12 -6.11
N ASP A 105 -4.38 -14.33 -5.65
CA ASP A 105 -4.40 -14.66 -4.22
C ASP A 105 -2.97 -14.94 -3.75
N ARG A 106 -2.46 -14.08 -2.88
CA ARG A 106 -1.11 -14.16 -2.31
C ARG A 106 -0.86 -15.51 -1.62
N SER A 107 -1.87 -16.07 -0.95
CA SER A 107 -1.73 -17.34 -0.22
C SER A 107 -1.48 -18.55 -1.14
N GLY A 108 -1.84 -18.43 -2.41
CA GLY A 108 -1.57 -19.44 -3.44
C GLY A 108 -0.17 -19.38 -4.04
N LEU A 109 0.66 -18.41 -3.66
CA LEU A 109 2.03 -18.26 -4.15
C LEU A 109 3.01 -19.00 -3.21
N PRO A 110 3.77 -20.00 -3.69
CA PRO A 110 4.57 -20.88 -2.83
C PRO A 110 5.62 -20.19 -1.97
N TRP A 111 6.12 -19.03 -2.38
CA TRP A 111 7.16 -18.30 -1.66
C TRP A 111 6.64 -17.41 -0.51
N HIS A 112 5.34 -17.26 -0.35
CA HIS A 112 4.76 -16.50 0.77
C HIS A 112 4.47 -17.35 2.00
N GLY A 113 4.55 -18.67 1.89
CA GLY A 113 4.22 -19.57 2.98
C GLY A 113 2.73 -19.57 3.34
N PRO A 114 2.32 -20.29 4.38
CA PRO A 114 0.95 -20.30 4.86
C PRO A 114 0.58 -18.91 5.39
N GLN A 115 -0.38 -18.28 4.72
CA GLN A 115 -0.91 -16.97 5.09
C GLN A 115 -2.08 -17.12 6.06
N ASP A 116 -2.33 -16.08 6.84
CA ASP A 116 -3.53 -15.99 7.67
C ASP A 116 -4.81 -16.09 6.78
N GLU A 117 -5.92 -16.58 7.34
CA GLU A 117 -7.20 -16.79 6.62
C GLU A 117 -7.76 -15.53 5.95
N THR A 118 -7.24 -14.35 6.28
CA THR A 118 -7.60 -13.09 5.63
C THR A 118 -6.82 -12.81 4.35
N ALA A 119 -5.79 -13.56 4.04
CA ALA A 119 -4.87 -13.30 2.93
C ALA A 119 -5.53 -13.35 1.55
N GLY A 120 -6.51 -14.23 1.35
CA GLY A 120 -7.25 -14.36 0.09
C GLY A 120 -8.24 -13.22 -0.21
N ALA A 121 -8.42 -12.27 0.72
CA ALA A 121 -9.32 -11.14 0.55
C ALA A 121 -8.67 -9.95 -0.17
N ASP A 122 -7.35 -9.83 -0.10
CA ASP A 122 -6.62 -8.67 -0.60
C ASP A 122 -6.12 -8.91 -2.04
N PRO A 123 -6.36 -7.96 -2.96
CA PRO A 123 -5.79 -8.02 -4.30
C PRO A 123 -4.26 -7.92 -4.20
N TYR A 124 -3.54 -8.90 -4.70
CA TYR A 124 -2.08 -8.93 -4.70
C TYR A 124 -1.54 -8.94 -6.12
N THR A 125 -0.85 -7.88 -6.49
CA THR A 125 -0.32 -7.72 -7.84
C THR A 125 1.06 -8.35 -7.96
N VAL A 126 1.27 -9.11 -9.03
CA VAL A 126 2.58 -9.61 -9.48
C VAL A 126 2.75 -9.37 -10.97
N VAL A 127 3.96 -9.50 -11.48
CA VAL A 127 4.25 -9.38 -12.92
C VAL A 127 4.78 -10.70 -13.47
N ILE A 128 4.17 -11.21 -14.54
CA ILE A 128 4.78 -12.27 -15.32
C ILE A 128 5.79 -11.59 -16.28
N ALA A 129 7.07 -11.77 -15.97
CA ALA A 129 8.20 -11.15 -16.67
C ALA A 129 8.80 -12.04 -17.76
N GLY A 130 8.22 -13.20 -18.02
CA GLY A 130 8.67 -14.12 -19.05
C GLY A 130 8.16 -15.54 -18.83
N HIS A 131 8.47 -16.41 -19.79
CA HIS A 131 8.12 -17.82 -19.71
C HIS A 131 9.12 -18.70 -20.47
N GLU A 132 9.17 -19.98 -20.11
CA GLU A 132 9.95 -21.01 -20.78
C GLU A 132 9.42 -22.41 -20.44
N GLY A 133 9.06 -23.20 -21.44
CA GLY A 133 8.72 -24.62 -21.27
C GLY A 133 7.60 -24.87 -20.24
N GLY A 134 6.56 -24.04 -20.20
CA GLY A 134 5.45 -24.16 -19.23
C GLY A 134 5.74 -23.57 -17.84
N THR A 135 6.95 -23.05 -17.62
CA THR A 135 7.35 -22.30 -16.42
C THR A 135 7.21 -20.81 -16.66
N LEU A 136 6.63 -20.10 -15.71
CA LEU A 136 6.57 -18.64 -15.68
C LEU A 136 7.70 -18.07 -14.81
N TYR A 137 8.19 -16.91 -15.20
CA TYR A 137 9.07 -16.08 -14.40
C TYR A 137 8.24 -14.95 -13.82
N VAL A 138 8.06 -14.95 -12.49
CA VAL A 138 7.16 -14.03 -11.78
C VAL A 138 7.97 -13.08 -10.93
N GLU A 139 7.84 -11.79 -11.20
CA GLU A 139 8.38 -10.74 -10.35
C GLU A 139 7.42 -10.42 -9.21
N ASP A 140 7.96 -10.42 -7.99
CA ASP A 140 7.25 -10.13 -6.75
C ASP A 140 8.16 -9.42 -5.72
N GLY A 141 9.00 -8.51 -6.19
CA GLY A 141 9.90 -7.72 -5.37
C GLY A 141 11.17 -8.44 -4.88
N ALA A 142 11.39 -9.71 -5.24
CA ALA A 142 12.66 -10.38 -4.96
C ALA A 142 13.76 -9.94 -5.95
N PRO A 143 15.05 -10.01 -5.57
CA PRO A 143 16.16 -9.66 -6.47
C PRO A 143 16.26 -10.53 -7.73
N THR A 144 15.56 -11.66 -7.76
CA THR A 144 15.43 -12.54 -8.91
C THR A 144 13.98 -12.98 -9.05
N PRO A 145 13.47 -13.17 -10.27
CA PRO A 145 12.08 -13.60 -10.46
C PRO A 145 11.89 -15.04 -9.94
N TYR A 146 10.73 -15.29 -9.37
CA TYR A 146 10.33 -16.64 -8.97
C TYR A 146 9.98 -17.48 -10.20
N ARG A 147 10.39 -18.73 -10.18
CA ARG A 147 10.04 -19.71 -11.21
C ARG A 147 8.89 -20.58 -10.71
N ILE A 148 7.80 -20.60 -11.45
CA ILE A 148 6.58 -21.33 -11.05
C ILE A 148 5.94 -22.00 -12.27
N PRO A 149 5.46 -23.26 -12.17
CA PRO A 149 4.65 -23.87 -13.21
C PRO A 149 3.36 -23.05 -13.47
N ALA A 150 2.97 -22.89 -14.73
CA ALA A 150 1.79 -22.11 -15.10
C ALA A 150 0.49 -22.61 -14.42
N GLU A 151 0.36 -23.92 -14.20
CA GLU A 151 -0.77 -24.53 -13.51
C GLU A 151 -0.85 -24.09 -12.03
N VAL A 152 0.29 -24.03 -11.33
CA VAL A 152 0.36 -23.60 -9.92
C VAL A 152 0.05 -22.11 -9.82
N PHE A 153 0.61 -21.29 -10.71
CA PHE A 153 0.26 -19.87 -10.80
C PHE A 153 -1.23 -19.66 -11.10
N GLY A 154 -1.79 -20.47 -12.02
CA GLY A 154 -3.22 -20.42 -12.36
C GLY A 154 -4.14 -20.71 -11.18
N ALA A 155 -3.74 -21.56 -10.24
CA ALA A 155 -4.47 -21.79 -9.00
C ALA A 155 -4.47 -20.53 -8.11
N ALA A 156 -3.33 -19.88 -7.91
CA ALA A 156 -3.22 -18.61 -7.18
C ALA A 156 -4.04 -17.50 -7.85
N TRP A 157 -3.98 -17.41 -9.19
CA TRP A 157 -4.75 -16.42 -9.95
C TRP A 157 -6.26 -16.66 -9.82
N SER A 158 -6.70 -17.91 -9.82
CA SER A 158 -8.10 -18.31 -9.61
C SER A 158 -8.58 -18.11 -8.16
N GLY A 159 -7.67 -18.10 -7.19
CA GLY A 159 -7.96 -17.87 -5.78
C GLY A 159 -8.55 -16.48 -5.53
N HIS A 160 -8.07 -15.46 -6.23
CA HIS A 160 -8.60 -14.10 -6.15
C HIS A 160 -9.87 -13.93 -7.01
N ARG A 161 -10.98 -14.50 -6.57
CA ARG A 161 -12.25 -14.56 -7.34
C ARG A 161 -12.79 -13.19 -7.76
N ARG A 162 -12.62 -12.15 -6.93
CA ARG A 162 -13.11 -10.79 -7.23
C ARG A 162 -12.36 -10.16 -8.40
N GLY A 163 -11.11 -10.50 -8.60
CA GLY A 163 -10.28 -10.03 -9.70
C GLY A 163 -10.67 -10.59 -11.07
N ARG A 164 -11.47 -11.67 -11.13
CA ARG A 164 -11.92 -12.30 -12.38
C ARG A 164 -10.76 -12.54 -13.36
N HIS A 165 -9.65 -13.05 -12.89
CA HIS A 165 -8.42 -13.24 -13.65
C HIS A 165 -7.99 -11.98 -14.41
N GLU A 166 -8.05 -10.81 -13.72
CA GLU A 166 -7.57 -9.56 -14.29
C GLU A 166 -6.13 -9.69 -14.75
N MET A 167 -5.86 -9.21 -15.95
CA MET A 167 -4.53 -8.99 -16.47
C MET A 167 -4.44 -7.60 -17.09
N ILE A 168 -3.31 -6.91 -16.87
CA ILE A 168 -3.03 -5.61 -17.46
C ILE A 168 -1.74 -5.76 -18.26
N VAL A 169 -1.78 -5.34 -19.53
CA VAL A 169 -0.66 -5.48 -20.47
C VAL A 169 -0.31 -4.12 -21.04
N PRO A 170 0.86 -3.54 -20.75
CA PRO A 170 1.36 -2.37 -21.46
C PRO A 170 1.53 -2.70 -22.96
N THR A 171 1.07 -1.81 -23.83
CA THR A 171 1.08 -2.07 -25.30
C THR A 171 2.01 -1.17 -26.07
N GLY A 172 2.65 -0.19 -25.41
CA GLY A 172 3.60 0.73 -26.05
C GLY A 172 4.25 1.67 -25.05
N PRO A 173 5.17 2.51 -25.50
CA PRO A 173 5.79 3.54 -24.67
C PRO A 173 4.78 4.62 -24.29
N ALA A 174 5.15 5.47 -23.33
CA ALA A 174 4.35 6.63 -22.94
C ALA A 174 4.02 7.52 -24.15
N ALA A 175 2.75 7.85 -24.33
CA ALA A 175 2.24 8.62 -25.48
C ALA A 175 2.31 10.15 -25.29
N GLY A 176 2.89 10.63 -24.19
CA GLY A 176 2.99 12.06 -23.88
C GLY A 176 3.49 12.33 -22.47
N PRO A 177 3.49 13.59 -22.03
CA PRO A 177 3.90 13.94 -20.68
C PRO A 177 2.93 13.34 -19.63
N PRO A 178 3.44 12.99 -18.42
CA PRO A 178 2.63 12.42 -17.37
C PRO A 178 1.56 13.41 -16.85
N ASP A 179 0.42 12.88 -16.43
CA ASP A 179 -0.69 13.65 -15.86
C ASP A 179 -0.44 13.96 -14.36
N VAL A 180 0.45 14.89 -14.12
CA VAL A 180 0.84 15.32 -12.77
C VAL A 180 -0.34 15.97 -12.03
N GLU A 181 -1.06 16.88 -12.68
CA GLU A 181 -2.17 17.60 -12.04
C GLU A 181 -3.32 16.65 -11.67
N GLY A 182 -3.63 15.67 -12.52
CA GLY A 182 -4.58 14.61 -12.18
C GLY A 182 -4.13 13.76 -10.99
N ALA A 183 -2.83 13.47 -10.86
CA ALA A 183 -2.27 12.75 -9.72
C ALA A 183 -2.38 13.54 -8.41
N LEU A 184 -2.00 14.83 -8.43
CA LEU A 184 -2.12 15.73 -7.28
C LEU A 184 -3.59 15.91 -6.85
N ALA A 185 -4.49 16.03 -7.83
CA ALA A 185 -5.93 16.11 -7.55
C ALA A 185 -6.47 14.85 -6.89
N ALA A 186 -6.08 13.66 -7.40
CA ALA A 186 -6.51 12.37 -6.86
C ALA A 186 -6.02 12.18 -5.41
N THR A 187 -4.74 12.44 -5.14
CA THR A 187 -4.20 12.36 -3.78
C THR A 187 -4.90 13.33 -2.82
N THR A 188 -5.09 14.57 -3.26
CA THR A 188 -5.79 15.61 -2.47
C THR A 188 -7.23 15.19 -2.15
N ALA A 189 -7.98 14.67 -3.13
CA ALA A 189 -9.35 14.21 -2.94
C ALA A 189 -9.40 13.02 -1.96
N ARG A 190 -8.47 12.07 -2.08
CA ARG A 190 -8.38 10.89 -1.20
C ARG A 190 -8.07 11.27 0.24
N LEU A 191 -7.19 12.24 0.48
CA LEU A 191 -6.87 12.71 1.83
C LEU A 191 -8.01 13.51 2.46
N THR A 192 -8.76 14.26 1.68
CA THR A 192 -9.85 15.10 2.21
C THR A 192 -11.21 14.43 2.21
N GLY A 193 -11.40 13.36 1.45
CA GLY A 193 -12.67 12.63 1.33
C GLY A 193 -13.79 13.40 0.61
N PRO A 194 -14.93 12.79 0.44
CA PRO A 194 -15.21 11.38 0.69
C PRO A 194 -14.48 10.44 -0.29
N VAL A 195 -14.09 9.24 0.16
CA VAL A 195 -13.36 8.25 -0.66
C VAL A 195 -14.31 7.23 -1.27
N LEU A 196 -15.24 6.70 -0.48
CA LEU A 196 -16.23 5.69 -0.90
C LEU A 196 -17.64 6.26 -1.08
N GLY A 197 -17.92 7.46 -0.60
CA GLY A 197 -19.25 8.07 -0.63
C GLY A 197 -20.26 7.37 0.29
N ASN A 198 -19.82 6.73 1.37
CA ASN A 198 -20.68 5.99 2.27
C ASN A 198 -20.23 6.11 3.74
N ARG A 199 -20.92 5.40 4.66
CA ARG A 199 -20.65 5.43 6.11
C ARG A 199 -19.22 5.04 6.52
N PHE A 200 -18.47 4.39 5.65
CA PHE A 200 -17.08 3.99 5.94
C PHE A 200 -16.07 5.08 5.67
N ASP A 201 -16.47 6.21 5.08
CA ASP A 201 -15.57 7.34 4.80
C ASP A 201 -14.86 7.89 6.04
N VAL A 202 -15.45 7.71 7.22
CA VAL A 202 -14.82 8.04 8.51
C VAL A 202 -13.53 7.26 8.81
N ASN A 203 -13.21 6.25 7.99
CA ASN A 203 -11.99 5.44 8.11
C ASN A 203 -10.92 5.87 7.12
N PHE A 204 -11.20 6.83 6.23
CA PHE A 204 -10.29 7.19 5.15
C PHE A 204 -9.77 8.62 5.29
N GLY A 205 -8.61 8.87 4.69
CA GLY A 205 -7.98 10.18 4.64
C GLY A 205 -7.81 10.81 6.02
N PHE A 206 -8.02 12.11 6.11
CA PHE A 206 -7.90 12.85 7.35
C PHE A 206 -8.91 12.41 8.42
N SER A 207 -10.13 12.02 8.03
CA SER A 207 -11.12 11.48 8.98
C SER A 207 -10.64 10.16 9.60
N GLY A 208 -9.96 9.31 8.81
CA GLY A 208 -9.35 8.08 9.32
C GLY A 208 -8.22 8.35 10.32
N MET A 209 -7.38 9.36 10.05
CA MET A 209 -6.32 9.79 10.99
C MET A 209 -6.92 10.35 12.28
N GLU A 210 -7.94 11.21 12.21
CA GLU A 210 -8.69 11.71 13.38
C GLU A 210 -9.29 10.58 14.19
N LYS A 211 -9.90 9.62 13.52
CA LYS A 211 -10.47 8.43 14.16
C LYS A 211 -9.42 7.60 14.88
N LEU A 212 -8.24 7.37 14.26
CA LEU A 212 -7.14 6.68 14.89
C LEU A 212 -6.70 7.40 16.16
N ALA A 213 -6.43 8.71 16.10
CA ALA A 213 -6.01 9.51 17.25
C ALA A 213 -7.05 9.49 18.37
N ALA A 214 -8.34 9.63 18.04
CA ALA A 214 -9.43 9.55 19.01
C ALA A 214 -9.52 8.18 19.68
N GLN A 215 -9.39 7.08 18.92
CA GLN A 215 -9.46 5.73 19.49
C GLN A 215 -8.23 5.35 20.31
N LEU A 216 -7.06 5.90 20.01
CA LEU A 216 -5.86 5.76 20.83
C LEU A 216 -6.05 6.37 22.24
N ARG A 217 -6.74 7.51 22.35
CA ARG A 217 -7.04 8.16 23.64
C ARG A 217 -8.30 7.65 24.35
N ASP A 218 -9.14 6.89 23.65
CA ASP A 218 -10.39 6.41 24.21
C ASP A 218 -10.15 5.25 25.20
N THR A 219 -10.33 5.55 26.50
CA THR A 219 -10.23 4.58 27.59
C THR A 219 -11.60 4.02 28.02
N ARG A 220 -12.71 4.53 27.45
CA ARG A 220 -14.08 4.28 27.94
C ARG A 220 -14.83 3.27 27.09
N THR A 221 -14.78 3.41 25.78
CA THR A 221 -15.57 2.57 24.88
C THR A 221 -14.82 1.31 24.46
N LYS A 222 -15.56 0.32 24.01
CA LYS A 222 -14.97 -0.90 23.43
C LYS A 222 -14.21 -0.65 22.13
N ALA A 223 -14.40 0.50 21.48
CA ALA A 223 -13.68 0.89 20.29
C ALA A 223 -12.29 1.47 20.59
N GLY A 224 -12.04 1.88 21.82
CA GLY A 224 -10.75 2.43 22.24
C GLY A 224 -9.65 1.37 22.32
N TRP A 225 -8.44 1.80 22.03
CA TRP A 225 -7.26 0.93 22.02
C TRP A 225 -6.98 0.33 23.41
N GLU A 226 -7.22 1.09 24.48
CA GLU A 226 -7.06 0.60 25.86
C GLU A 226 -7.93 -0.62 26.16
N ARG A 227 -9.09 -0.74 25.52
CA ARG A 227 -9.97 -1.91 25.67
C ARG A 227 -9.62 -3.02 24.68
N ARG A 228 -9.37 -2.69 23.41
CA ARG A 228 -9.10 -3.65 22.35
C ARG A 228 -7.77 -4.37 22.50
N PHE A 229 -6.75 -3.64 22.94
CA PHE A 229 -5.39 -4.12 23.08
C PHE A 229 -4.94 -4.20 24.55
N SER A 230 -5.87 -4.52 25.45
CA SER A 230 -5.57 -4.67 26.90
C SER A 230 -4.87 -5.99 27.21
N ALA A 231 -5.24 -7.09 26.52
CA ALA A 231 -4.58 -8.38 26.71
C ALA A 231 -3.17 -8.35 26.11
N PRO A 232 -2.16 -8.97 26.78
CA PRO A 232 -0.77 -8.96 26.31
C PRO A 232 -0.60 -9.42 24.86
N GLU A 233 -1.27 -10.49 24.47
CA GLU A 233 -1.23 -11.00 23.09
C GLU A 233 -1.82 -10.00 22.09
N ALA A 234 -2.96 -9.38 22.42
CA ALA A 234 -3.57 -8.37 21.57
C ALA A 234 -2.68 -7.12 21.44
N PHE A 235 -2.05 -6.68 22.54
CA PHE A 235 -1.11 -5.57 22.53
C PHE A 235 0.09 -5.85 21.63
N LEU A 236 0.71 -7.02 21.76
CA LEU A 236 1.81 -7.46 20.90
C LEU A 236 1.41 -7.53 19.42
N ALA A 237 0.25 -8.11 19.15
CA ALA A 237 -0.27 -8.18 17.76
C ALA A 237 -0.53 -6.77 17.21
N GLY A 238 -1.19 -5.90 17.96
CA GLY A 238 -1.51 -4.53 17.57
C GLY A 238 -0.28 -3.67 17.30
N THR A 239 0.73 -3.72 18.18
CA THR A 239 1.98 -2.95 18.02
C THR A 239 2.83 -3.44 16.86
N ARG A 240 2.94 -4.76 16.65
CA ARG A 240 3.60 -5.35 15.47
C ARG A 240 2.90 -4.94 14.17
N ARG A 241 1.57 -5.02 14.15
CA ARG A 241 0.80 -4.60 12.98
C ARG A 241 0.94 -3.11 12.70
N LEU A 242 0.96 -2.28 13.74
CA LEU A 242 1.16 -0.83 13.59
C LEU A 242 2.50 -0.53 12.91
N TYR A 243 3.58 -1.19 13.33
CA TYR A 243 4.88 -1.08 12.68
C TYR A 243 4.83 -1.55 11.22
N ALA A 244 4.34 -2.76 10.98
CA ALA A 244 4.28 -3.34 9.64
C ALA A 244 3.47 -2.47 8.65
N CYS A 245 2.31 -1.98 9.07
CA CYS A 245 1.46 -1.11 8.25
C CYS A 245 2.08 0.25 7.90
N LEU A 246 3.04 0.74 8.68
CA LEU A 246 3.68 2.04 8.47
C LEU A 246 5.06 1.95 7.82
N GLN A 247 5.67 0.74 7.79
CA GLN A 247 7.05 0.56 7.33
C GLN A 247 7.21 -0.50 6.24
N GLU A 248 6.31 -1.51 6.17
CA GLU A 248 6.55 -2.71 5.38
C GLU A 248 5.39 -3.11 4.46
N GLU A 249 4.16 -3.15 4.98
CA GLU A 249 3.00 -3.69 4.25
C GLU A 249 2.15 -2.59 3.60
N TRP A 250 1.93 -2.70 2.30
CA TRP A 250 1.12 -1.75 1.52
C TRP A 250 1.58 -0.30 1.72
N THR A 251 2.89 -0.11 1.82
CA THR A 251 3.52 1.17 2.09
C THR A 251 4.99 1.16 1.70
N ALA A 252 5.57 2.35 1.49
CA ALA A 252 7.00 2.57 1.65
C ALA A 252 7.28 3.02 3.09
N PRO A 253 8.52 2.86 3.61
CA PRO A 253 8.89 3.33 4.95
C PRO A 253 8.43 4.77 5.23
N GLY A 254 8.01 5.04 6.48
CA GLY A 254 7.47 6.34 6.86
C GLY A 254 6.07 6.61 6.27
N ALA A 255 5.26 5.55 6.18
CA ALA A 255 3.90 5.61 5.65
C ALA A 255 3.82 6.18 4.23
N THR A 256 4.79 5.87 3.37
CA THR A 256 4.94 6.35 1.99
C THR A 256 5.22 7.86 1.85
N ARG A 257 5.15 8.64 2.95
CA ARG A 257 5.31 10.10 2.91
C ARG A 257 6.66 10.58 2.37
N PRO A 258 7.82 9.94 2.66
CA PRO A 258 9.10 10.33 2.06
C PRO A 258 9.10 10.15 0.55
N LEU A 259 8.60 9.02 0.07
CA LEU A 259 8.53 8.73 -1.37
C LEU A 259 7.61 9.71 -2.10
N TYR A 260 6.48 10.08 -1.48
CA TYR A 260 5.57 11.08 -2.02
C TYR A 260 6.17 12.49 -2.00
N ALA A 261 6.95 12.83 -0.98
CA ALA A 261 7.68 14.10 -0.94
C ALA A 261 8.71 14.21 -2.07
N ASP A 262 9.41 13.11 -2.39
CA ASP A 262 10.34 13.07 -3.52
C ASP A 262 9.60 13.25 -4.87
N PHE A 263 8.42 12.67 -5.02
CA PHE A 263 7.54 12.96 -6.17
C PHE A 263 7.20 14.44 -6.25
N LEU A 264 6.82 15.06 -5.14
CA LEU A 264 6.47 16.48 -5.11
C LEU A 264 7.64 17.39 -5.50
N ASP A 265 8.87 17.04 -5.13
CA ASP A 265 10.06 17.76 -5.60
C ASP A 265 10.26 17.60 -7.11
N LEU A 266 10.12 16.39 -7.64
CA LEU A 266 10.20 16.14 -9.08
C LEU A 266 9.20 16.97 -9.89
N VAL A 267 8.04 17.27 -9.30
CA VAL A 267 6.97 18.04 -9.97
C VAL A 267 6.90 19.50 -9.48
N ALA A 268 8.01 20.00 -8.92
CA ALA A 268 8.18 21.40 -8.49
C ALA A 268 7.12 21.89 -7.45
N ARG A 269 6.90 21.07 -6.42
CA ARG A 269 6.05 21.40 -5.26
C ARG A 269 6.84 21.29 -3.92
N PRO A 270 8.01 21.96 -3.79
CA PRO A 270 8.95 21.74 -2.68
C PRO A 270 8.39 22.11 -1.30
N GLU A 271 7.52 23.13 -1.20
CA GLU A 271 6.92 23.52 0.08
C GLU A 271 6.00 22.42 0.64
N ALA A 272 5.20 21.78 -0.21
CA ALA A 272 4.37 20.66 0.19
C ALA A 272 5.24 19.41 0.47
N ALA A 273 6.30 19.20 -0.30
CA ALA A 273 7.26 18.11 -0.07
C ALA A 273 7.90 18.22 1.32
N ALA A 274 8.33 19.40 1.75
CA ALA A 274 8.90 19.61 3.07
C ALA A 274 7.95 19.21 4.20
N LEU A 275 6.67 19.58 4.10
CA LEU A 275 5.65 19.21 5.09
C LEU A 275 5.39 17.71 5.14
N PHE A 276 5.40 17.01 4.00
CA PHE A 276 5.26 15.55 3.99
C PHE A 276 6.50 14.85 4.53
N ARG A 277 7.72 15.39 4.35
CA ARG A 277 8.92 14.86 5.01
C ARG A 277 8.87 15.01 6.53
N GLU A 278 8.40 16.15 7.01
CA GLU A 278 8.20 16.36 8.45
C GLU A 278 7.13 15.38 9.00
N SER A 279 6.00 15.23 8.32
CA SER A 279 4.98 14.23 8.65
C SER A 279 5.54 12.81 8.69
N ALA A 280 6.40 12.44 7.74
CA ALA A 280 7.10 11.15 7.71
C ALA A 280 7.91 10.87 8.99
N GLY A 281 8.51 11.91 9.57
CA GLY A 281 9.22 11.82 10.85
C GLY A 281 8.30 11.37 11.98
N HIS A 282 7.08 11.90 12.04
CA HIS A 282 6.09 11.50 13.04
C HIS A 282 5.59 10.06 12.82
N TRP A 283 5.32 9.65 11.58
CA TRP A 283 4.93 8.27 11.26
C TRP A 283 6.04 7.27 11.57
N SER A 284 7.29 7.60 11.25
CA SER A 284 8.44 6.76 11.56
C SER A 284 8.66 6.63 13.07
N ARG A 285 8.55 7.74 13.80
CA ARG A 285 8.67 7.72 15.27
C ARG A 285 7.59 6.86 15.91
N LEU A 286 6.34 6.97 15.45
CA LEU A 286 5.23 6.15 15.91
C LEU A 286 5.50 4.66 15.67
N ALA A 287 5.96 4.31 14.48
CA ALA A 287 6.31 2.93 14.13
C ALA A 287 7.43 2.38 15.03
N GLU A 288 8.49 3.15 15.25
CA GLU A 288 9.60 2.74 16.12
C GLU A 288 9.18 2.54 17.58
N LEU A 289 8.34 3.41 18.12
CA LEU A 289 7.76 3.24 19.45
C LEU A 289 6.91 1.97 19.54
N ALA A 290 6.09 1.70 18.51
CA ALA A 290 5.29 0.49 18.45
C ALA A 290 6.18 -0.77 18.39
N ARG A 291 7.27 -0.73 17.62
CA ARG A 291 8.25 -1.82 17.52
C ARG A 291 8.96 -2.08 18.84
N ALA A 292 9.37 -1.01 19.54
CA ALA A 292 10.01 -1.11 20.87
C ALA A 292 9.05 -1.73 21.89
N ALA A 293 7.82 -1.21 21.98
CA ALA A 293 6.80 -1.73 22.88
C ALA A 293 6.45 -3.21 22.63
N GLY A 294 6.49 -3.63 21.35
CA GLY A 294 6.28 -5.03 20.96
C GLY A 294 7.42 -5.98 21.36
N ARG A 295 8.59 -5.49 21.80
CA ARG A 295 9.71 -6.29 22.31
C ARG A 295 9.69 -6.43 23.84
N ASP A 296 9.21 -5.39 24.53
CA ASP A 296 9.36 -5.22 25.98
C ASP A 296 8.09 -5.59 26.77
N ALA A 297 7.10 -6.23 26.14
CA ALA A 297 5.84 -6.60 26.79
C ALA A 297 6.08 -7.64 27.89
N GLY A 298 6.06 -7.16 29.14
CA GLY A 298 6.16 -7.97 30.36
C GLY A 298 4.80 -8.50 30.82
N PRO A 299 4.77 -9.30 31.89
CA PRO A 299 3.54 -9.83 32.47
C PRO A 299 2.75 -8.74 33.22
N GLY A 300 1.49 -8.57 32.87
CA GLY A 300 0.56 -7.53 33.24
C GLY A 300 0.45 -7.08 34.69
N GLY A 301 0.08 -5.79 34.90
CA GLY A 301 -0.20 -5.16 36.18
C GLY A 301 -0.65 -3.71 35.99
N ASP A 302 -1.06 -3.03 37.11
CA ASP A 302 -1.53 -1.63 37.07
C ASP A 302 -0.48 -0.64 36.51
N THR A 303 0.79 -0.90 36.81
CA THR A 303 1.92 -0.09 36.27
C THR A 303 2.00 -0.21 34.75
N GLU A 304 1.79 -1.41 34.21
CA GLU A 304 1.80 -1.68 32.79
C GLU A 304 0.60 -1.03 32.07
N ALA A 305 -0.59 -1.07 32.65
CA ALA A 305 -1.76 -0.38 32.13
C ALA A 305 -1.53 1.14 32.03
N ARG A 306 -0.87 1.74 33.03
CA ARG A 306 -0.52 3.17 33.00
C ARG A 306 0.51 3.48 31.90
N ALA A 307 1.55 2.65 31.77
CA ALA A 307 2.57 2.80 30.73
C ALA A 307 1.96 2.65 29.32
N ARG A 308 1.08 1.68 29.13
CA ARG A 308 0.35 1.48 27.87
C ARG A 308 -0.52 2.68 27.48
N ARG A 309 -1.24 3.27 28.44
CA ARG A 309 -2.03 4.50 28.20
C ARG A 309 -1.15 5.67 27.79
N ALA A 310 -0.02 5.86 28.47
CA ALA A 310 0.92 6.91 28.11
C ALA A 310 1.47 6.71 26.70
N LEU A 311 1.78 5.47 26.32
CA LEU A 311 2.24 5.13 24.96
C LEU A 311 1.14 5.41 23.92
N PHE A 312 -0.10 5.04 24.17
CA PHE A 312 -1.20 5.32 23.24
C PHE A 312 -1.48 6.83 23.12
N ASP A 313 -1.29 7.60 24.17
CA ASP A 313 -1.38 9.07 24.12
C ASP A 313 -0.24 9.67 23.28
N GLU A 314 0.99 9.16 23.42
CA GLU A 314 2.12 9.54 22.57
C GLU A 314 1.85 9.21 21.09
N PHE A 315 1.30 8.01 20.79
CA PHE A 315 0.89 7.64 19.44
C PHE A 315 -0.14 8.63 18.87
N ALA A 316 -1.17 8.95 19.66
CA ALA A 316 -2.21 9.89 19.24
C ALA A 316 -1.64 11.28 18.93
N THR A 317 -0.71 11.76 19.76
CA THR A 317 -0.04 13.04 19.55
C THR A 317 0.77 13.06 18.25
N LEU A 318 1.49 11.98 17.95
CA LEU A 318 2.25 11.85 16.69
C LEU A 318 1.31 11.84 15.46
N VAL A 319 0.19 11.15 15.55
CA VAL A 319 -0.84 11.14 14.47
C VAL A 319 -1.42 12.54 14.26
N GLU A 320 -1.71 13.28 15.33
CA GLU A 320 -2.25 14.65 15.25
C GLU A 320 -1.24 15.62 14.64
N HIS A 321 0.04 15.51 14.98
CA HIS A 321 1.09 16.33 14.37
C HIS A 321 1.22 16.02 12.87
N ALA A 322 1.27 14.75 12.49
CA ALA A 322 1.28 14.35 11.07
C ALA A 322 0.05 14.89 10.33
N LEU A 323 -1.14 14.74 10.91
CA LEU A 323 -2.40 15.25 10.33
C LEU A 323 -2.37 16.78 10.10
N ALA A 324 -1.86 17.55 11.07
CA ALA A 324 -1.76 18.99 10.95
C ALA A 324 -0.84 19.42 9.80
N LEU A 325 0.31 18.75 9.64
CA LEU A 325 1.25 18.99 8.55
C LEU A 325 0.65 18.63 7.19
N GLU A 326 0.02 17.44 7.09
CA GLU A 326 -0.58 16.97 5.84
C GLU A 326 -1.76 17.85 5.39
N ARG A 327 -2.55 18.39 6.31
CA ARG A 327 -3.61 19.40 5.99
C ARG A 327 -3.02 20.67 5.41
N ARG A 328 -1.92 21.17 5.97
CA ARG A 328 -1.21 22.34 5.44
C ARG A 328 -0.65 22.04 4.04
N ALA A 329 -0.02 20.89 3.85
CA ALA A 329 0.50 20.45 2.55
C ALA A 329 -0.61 20.40 1.48
N VAL A 330 -1.76 19.81 1.80
CA VAL A 330 -2.92 19.76 0.90
C VAL A 330 -3.45 21.14 0.56
N THR A 331 -3.42 22.07 1.50
CA THR A 331 -3.81 23.48 1.23
C THR A 331 -2.88 24.12 0.19
N LEU A 332 -1.56 23.90 0.30
CA LEU A 332 -0.57 24.37 -0.69
C LEU A 332 -0.79 23.73 -2.07
N LEU A 333 -1.03 22.42 -2.12
CA LEU A 333 -1.30 21.71 -3.39
C LEU A 333 -2.57 22.20 -4.09
N ARG A 334 -3.58 22.63 -3.33
CA ARG A 334 -4.80 23.23 -3.90
C ARG A 334 -4.58 24.65 -4.40
N ALA A 335 -3.82 25.45 -3.67
CA ALA A 335 -3.53 26.83 -4.04
C ALA A 335 -2.62 26.94 -5.28
N GLY A 336 -1.70 26.02 -5.46
CA GLY A 336 -0.77 25.97 -6.59
C GLY A 336 -1.35 25.39 -7.90
N ARG A 337 -2.64 25.03 -7.92
CA ARG A 337 -3.33 24.62 -9.16
C ARG A 337 -3.71 25.87 -9.93
N THR A 338 -3.00 26.12 -11.03
CA THR A 338 -3.45 27.13 -12.01
C THR A 338 -4.75 26.64 -12.65
N PRO A 339 -5.77 27.49 -12.83
CA PRO A 339 -7.05 27.10 -13.43
C PRO A 339 -6.92 26.63 -14.87
#